data_53662e01e85dd9823180b1b8d7994c1f
#
_entry.id   53662e01e85dd9823180b1b8d7994c1f
#
_cell.length_a   1.000
_cell.length_b   1.000
_cell.length_c   1.000
_cell.angle_alpha   90.00
_cell.angle_beta   90.00
_cell.angle_gamma   90.00
#
_symmetry.space_group_name_H-M   'P 1'
#
loop_
_entity.id
_entity.type
_entity.pdbx_description
1 polymer ?
#
loop_
_entity_poly.entity_id
_entity_poly.type
_entity_poly.pdbx_seq_one_letter_code
_entity_poly.pdbx_strand_id
1 'polypeptide(L)'
;MKLLSLASLTVVLSSVATTFAAKSFSASNLYYAAGLTDSQQTTLLTGLQSAGVKVLRVWLDGQSGSTKGTPINSFNGLQGTGPDDWDDTVLNRLDNFMAKAHGYGIKLLISIHSYNALEGNRDFYGKYYGTGDFYTNTQAIAQFKQRIAHVLAHKNPKNGKTWAQSSEYIFAFEAQNEAMHPQGNKPALQSWQCTMAKSIKDNLQGNTKILVTTGGGSYVDDSLLDGYFSCSSLDVLAIHAYGTGDLNTSKLKPYVEKAKNAGKKLIMQEWGACYTNAANNNCNGGSPLSTSTRDANIKQWAAAIDASGIPWFYWQILPNPDPHYDWDYEVGINDVNWGALKAAGLAAGQAESAFDFSPYLL
;
A
#
# COMPACT_ATOMS: atom_id res chain seq x y z
N MET A 1 -8.14 -17.11 78.49
CA MET A 1 -7.53 -16.36 77.38
C MET A 1 -7.97 -16.98 76.07
N LYS A 2 -8.87 -16.35 75.35
CA LYS A 2 -9.32 -16.78 74.04
C LYS A 2 -8.63 -15.91 72.98
N LEU A 3 -7.81 -16.47 72.14
CA LEU A 3 -7.19 -15.82 71.00
C LEU A 3 -8.22 -15.72 69.88
N LEU A 4 -8.54 -14.50 69.48
CA LEU A 4 -9.28 -14.20 68.25
C LEU A 4 -8.31 -14.15 67.08
N SER A 5 -8.50 -15.03 66.12
CA SER A 5 -7.78 -15.03 64.83
C SER A 5 -8.48 -14.04 63.90
N LEU A 6 -7.76 -12.96 63.50
CA LEU A 6 -8.18 -12.06 62.42
C LEU A 6 -7.84 -12.70 61.08
N ALA A 7 -8.84 -13.11 60.29
CA ALA A 7 -8.66 -13.48 58.90
C ALA A 7 -8.64 -12.19 58.02
N SER A 8 -7.51 -11.92 57.40
CA SER A 8 -7.38 -10.82 56.42
C SER A 8 -7.96 -11.25 55.07
N LEU A 9 -9.03 -10.59 54.66
CA LEU A 9 -9.68 -10.81 53.37
C LEU A 9 -8.92 -9.94 52.34
N THR A 10 -8.09 -10.56 51.52
CA THR A 10 -7.43 -9.86 50.40
C THR A 10 -8.38 -9.81 49.21
N VAL A 11 -8.93 -8.63 48.94
CA VAL A 11 -9.73 -8.40 47.73
C VAL A 11 -8.76 -8.16 46.58
N VAL A 12 -8.68 -9.10 45.64
CA VAL A 12 -7.96 -8.95 44.38
C VAL A 12 -8.88 -8.19 43.41
N LEU A 13 -8.65 -6.89 43.24
CA LEU A 13 -9.23 -6.09 42.21
C LEU A 13 -8.60 -6.47 40.86
N SER A 14 -9.24 -7.34 40.08
CA SER A 14 -8.91 -7.55 38.69
C SER A 14 -9.36 -6.31 37.89
N SER A 15 -8.42 -5.44 37.52
CA SER A 15 -8.66 -4.38 36.54
C SER A 15 -8.92 -5.02 35.20
N VAL A 16 -10.15 -5.05 34.76
CA VAL A 16 -10.51 -5.35 33.36
C VAL A 16 -10.04 -4.16 32.54
N ALA A 17 -8.87 -4.27 31.90
CA ALA A 17 -8.43 -3.32 30.90
C ALA A 17 -9.43 -3.42 29.72
N THR A 18 -10.30 -2.43 29.57
CA THR A 18 -11.09 -2.26 28.36
C THR A 18 -10.12 -1.93 27.22
N THR A 19 -9.72 -2.93 26.45
CA THR A 19 -9.00 -2.70 25.20
C THR A 19 -10.00 -2.11 24.21
N PHE A 20 -9.90 -0.80 23.97
CA PHE A 20 -10.61 -0.21 22.84
C PHE A 20 -10.12 -0.86 21.56
N ALA A 21 -11.04 -1.32 20.71
CA ALA A 21 -10.69 -1.84 19.39
C ALA A 21 -9.94 -0.74 18.59
N ALA A 22 -8.86 -1.14 17.92
CA ALA A 22 -8.14 -0.21 17.05
C ALA A 22 -9.06 0.31 15.93
N LYS A 23 -8.86 1.55 15.52
CA LYS A 23 -9.60 2.12 14.39
C LYS A 23 -8.91 1.75 13.08
N SER A 24 -9.73 1.52 12.05
CA SER A 24 -9.30 1.35 10.67
C SER A 24 -8.95 2.69 10.03
N PHE A 25 -8.51 2.68 8.80
CA PHE A 25 -8.27 3.87 7.98
C PHE A 25 -8.47 3.57 6.51
N SER A 26 -8.79 4.61 5.75
CA SER A 26 -8.75 4.59 4.29
C SER A 26 -7.45 5.16 3.76
N ALA A 27 -7.06 4.71 2.57
CA ALA A 27 -5.89 5.14 1.86
C ALA A 27 -6.14 5.14 0.34
N SER A 28 -5.18 5.61 -0.44
CA SER A 28 -5.25 5.62 -1.89
C SER A 28 -3.93 5.23 -2.53
N ASN A 29 -3.99 4.94 -3.81
CA ASN A 29 -2.84 4.77 -4.69
C ASN A 29 -2.74 5.96 -5.64
N LEU A 30 -1.51 6.36 -6.00
CA LEU A 30 -1.22 7.19 -7.17
C LEU A 30 0.24 6.97 -7.60
N TYR A 31 0.48 6.01 -8.48
CA TYR A 31 1.82 5.57 -8.86
C TYR A 31 2.69 6.65 -9.53
N TYR A 32 2.09 7.68 -10.13
CA TYR A 32 2.77 8.78 -10.80
C TYR A 32 2.84 10.08 -9.97
N ALA A 33 2.66 10.01 -8.67
CA ALA A 33 2.60 11.21 -7.80
C ALA A 33 3.84 12.11 -7.91
N ALA A 34 5.02 11.56 -8.17
CA ALA A 34 6.25 12.32 -8.38
C ALA A 34 6.21 13.25 -9.61
N GLY A 35 5.30 13.02 -10.55
CA GLY A 35 5.13 13.84 -11.75
C GLY A 35 4.15 15.00 -11.59
N LEU A 36 3.38 15.06 -10.51
CA LEU A 36 2.35 16.09 -10.31
C LEU A 36 2.93 17.48 -10.16
N THR A 37 2.28 18.46 -10.78
CA THR A 37 2.52 19.88 -10.53
C THR A 37 2.04 20.25 -9.13
N ASP A 38 2.49 21.40 -8.60
CA ASP A 38 2.10 21.86 -7.26
C ASP A 38 0.57 22.03 -7.12
N SER A 39 -0.09 22.53 -8.16
CA SER A 39 -1.56 22.66 -8.20
C SER A 39 -2.26 21.30 -8.16
N GLN A 40 -1.80 20.33 -8.94
CA GLN A 40 -2.34 18.97 -8.94
C GLN A 40 -2.14 18.28 -7.58
N GLN A 41 -0.97 18.45 -6.97
CA GLN A 41 -0.69 17.97 -5.62
C GLN A 41 -1.67 18.57 -4.60
N THR A 42 -1.90 19.89 -4.67
CA THR A 42 -2.84 20.59 -3.78
C THR A 42 -4.26 20.05 -3.94
N THR A 43 -4.74 19.91 -5.19
CA THR A 43 -6.06 19.34 -5.48
C THR A 43 -6.20 17.93 -4.92
N LEU A 44 -5.23 17.05 -5.22
CA LEU A 44 -5.21 15.67 -4.73
C LEU A 44 -5.23 15.62 -3.20
N LEU A 45 -4.27 16.28 -2.55
CA LEU A 45 -4.10 16.19 -1.09
C LEU A 45 -5.28 16.79 -0.33
N THR A 46 -5.89 17.88 -0.84
CA THR A 46 -7.13 18.46 -0.27
C THR A 46 -8.29 17.48 -0.38
N GLY A 47 -8.45 16.82 -1.54
CA GLY A 47 -9.46 15.79 -1.74
C GLY A 47 -9.25 14.61 -0.79
N LEU A 48 -8.05 14.04 -0.75
CA LEU A 48 -7.69 12.92 0.11
C LEU A 48 -7.92 13.24 1.60
N GLN A 49 -7.47 14.41 2.07
CA GLN A 49 -7.71 14.86 3.44
C GLN A 49 -9.21 14.95 3.74
N SER A 50 -9.99 15.50 2.82
CA SER A 50 -11.46 15.63 2.99
C SER A 50 -12.17 14.28 3.07
N ALA A 51 -11.57 13.23 2.52
CA ALA A 51 -12.06 11.85 2.56
C ALA A 51 -11.49 11.03 3.75
N GLY A 52 -10.71 11.66 4.63
CA GLY A 52 -10.12 10.99 5.79
C GLY A 52 -8.96 10.04 5.47
N VAL A 53 -8.41 10.12 4.25
CA VAL A 53 -7.28 9.30 3.81
C VAL A 53 -6.05 9.56 4.66
N LYS A 54 -5.36 8.49 5.09
CA LYS A 54 -4.19 8.56 5.98
C LYS A 54 -2.88 8.20 5.30
N VAL A 55 -2.93 7.39 4.23
CA VAL A 55 -1.74 6.94 3.52
C VAL A 55 -1.96 7.06 2.00
N LEU A 56 -0.95 7.51 1.28
CA LEU A 56 -0.90 7.46 -0.19
C LEU A 56 0.23 6.56 -0.63
N ARG A 57 -0.07 5.55 -1.43
CA ARG A 57 0.93 4.66 -2.02
C ARG A 57 1.44 5.23 -3.34
N VAL A 58 2.76 5.30 -3.48
CA VAL A 58 3.48 5.86 -4.62
C VAL A 58 4.58 4.93 -5.11
N TRP A 59 4.98 5.04 -6.40
CA TRP A 59 6.01 4.18 -7.00
C TRP A 59 7.24 4.99 -7.42
N LEU A 60 8.39 4.29 -7.51
CA LEU A 60 9.66 4.86 -7.97
C LEU A 60 9.96 4.60 -9.45
N ASP A 61 9.01 4.02 -10.17
CA ASP A 61 9.14 3.78 -11.62
C ASP A 61 8.97 5.08 -12.41
N GLY A 62 9.72 5.22 -13.50
CA GLY A 62 9.61 6.36 -14.39
C GLY A 62 8.25 6.48 -15.06
N GLN A 63 7.79 7.72 -15.24
CA GLN A 63 6.52 8.04 -15.88
C GLN A 63 6.67 9.22 -16.84
N SER A 64 5.88 9.23 -17.91
CA SER A 64 5.97 10.28 -18.92
C SER A 64 4.62 10.64 -19.52
N GLY A 65 4.50 11.85 -20.00
CA GLY A 65 3.37 12.34 -20.76
C GLY A 65 2.13 12.61 -19.93
N SER A 66 1.00 12.07 -20.35
CA SER A 66 -0.27 12.12 -19.63
C SER A 66 -0.61 10.73 -19.09
N THR A 67 -0.86 10.63 -17.80
CA THR A 67 -1.19 9.38 -17.14
C THR A 67 -2.59 9.47 -16.56
N LYS A 68 -3.51 8.61 -17.02
CA LYS A 68 -4.93 8.65 -16.64
C LYS A 68 -5.51 10.08 -16.69
N GLY A 69 -5.30 10.74 -17.85
CA GLY A 69 -5.78 12.12 -18.08
C GLY A 69 -5.02 13.21 -17.30
N THR A 70 -4.09 12.87 -16.42
CA THR A 70 -3.25 13.82 -15.69
C THR A 70 -2.02 14.15 -16.52
N PRO A 71 -1.86 15.38 -17.05
CA PRO A 71 -0.58 15.82 -17.59
C PRO A 71 0.45 15.91 -16.48
N ILE A 72 1.57 15.20 -16.63
CA ILE A 72 2.62 15.15 -15.60
C ILE A 72 3.95 15.70 -16.12
N ASN A 73 4.77 16.20 -15.21
CA ASN A 73 6.18 16.43 -15.48
C ASN A 73 6.87 15.07 -15.57
N SER A 74 7.29 14.68 -16.76
CA SER A 74 7.96 13.38 -16.97
C SER A 74 9.18 13.21 -16.06
N PHE A 75 9.47 11.99 -15.66
CA PHE A 75 10.66 11.62 -14.89
C PHE A 75 11.08 10.20 -15.22
N ASN A 76 12.39 9.97 -15.15
CA ASN A 76 12.95 8.65 -15.38
C ASN A 76 12.71 7.73 -14.17
N GLY A 77 12.84 6.43 -14.39
CA GLY A 77 12.98 5.47 -13.29
C GLY A 77 14.28 5.70 -12.53
N LEU A 78 14.32 5.23 -11.29
CA LEU A 78 15.44 5.43 -10.37
C LEU A 78 16.78 4.86 -10.89
N GLN A 79 16.75 3.82 -11.71
CA GLN A 79 17.94 3.25 -12.37
C GLN A 79 17.79 3.29 -13.89
N GLY A 80 18.84 3.75 -14.57
CA GLY A 80 18.88 3.85 -16.02
C GLY A 80 19.29 2.55 -16.72
N THR A 81 20.50 2.52 -17.27
CA THR A 81 20.96 1.38 -18.11
C THR A 81 21.83 0.37 -17.37
N GLY A 82 22.20 0.64 -16.13
CA GLY A 82 23.05 -0.23 -15.32
C GLY A 82 22.72 -0.18 -13.84
N PRO A 83 23.32 -1.06 -13.04
CA PRO A 83 23.00 -1.17 -11.61
C PRO A 83 23.41 0.05 -10.78
N ASP A 84 24.39 0.82 -11.25
CA ASP A 84 24.92 2.00 -10.57
C ASP A 84 24.57 3.32 -11.29
N ASP A 85 23.69 3.24 -12.30
CA ASP A 85 23.24 4.40 -13.09
C ASP A 85 21.99 5.03 -12.44
N TRP A 86 22.21 5.79 -11.37
CA TRP A 86 21.15 6.37 -10.54
C TRP A 86 20.65 7.72 -11.08
N ASP A 87 19.32 7.84 -11.16
CA ASP A 87 18.62 9.12 -11.40
C ASP A 87 17.69 9.40 -10.21
N ASP A 88 18.16 10.21 -9.28
CA ASP A 88 17.42 10.55 -8.05
C ASP A 88 16.30 11.57 -8.27
N THR A 89 15.95 11.92 -9.51
CA THR A 89 14.88 12.88 -9.80
C THR A 89 13.57 12.48 -9.14
N VAL A 90 13.20 11.20 -9.16
CA VAL A 90 11.97 10.70 -8.52
C VAL A 90 12.04 10.84 -6.99
N LEU A 91 13.18 10.56 -6.37
CA LEU A 91 13.38 10.70 -4.92
C LEU A 91 13.29 12.18 -4.51
N ASN A 92 14.00 13.06 -5.20
CA ASN A 92 14.01 14.51 -4.94
C ASN A 92 12.60 15.14 -5.08
N ARG A 93 11.78 14.66 -6.03
CA ARG A 93 10.40 15.11 -6.19
C ARG A 93 9.52 14.61 -5.05
N LEU A 94 9.68 13.36 -4.65
CA LEU A 94 8.95 12.78 -3.53
C LEU A 94 9.36 13.38 -2.19
N ASP A 95 10.58 13.88 -1.99
CA ASP A 95 10.97 14.66 -0.81
C ASP A 95 10.06 15.87 -0.58
N ASN A 96 9.79 16.63 -1.63
CA ASN A 96 8.88 17.77 -1.58
C ASN A 96 7.44 17.31 -1.37
N PHE A 97 7.02 16.26 -2.09
CA PHE A 97 5.66 15.75 -2.03
C PHE A 97 5.31 15.18 -0.65
N MET A 98 6.21 14.38 -0.04
CA MET A 98 5.93 13.80 1.29
C MET A 98 5.88 14.86 2.39
N ALA A 99 6.71 15.89 2.32
CA ALA A 99 6.64 17.02 3.25
C ALA A 99 5.31 17.78 3.10
N LYS A 100 4.83 17.98 1.87
CA LYS A 100 3.52 18.58 1.59
C LYS A 100 2.39 17.68 2.08
N ALA A 101 2.41 16.37 1.77
CA ALA A 101 1.41 15.40 2.18
C ALA A 101 1.28 15.31 3.72
N HIS A 102 2.39 15.40 4.44
CA HIS A 102 2.40 15.45 5.90
C HIS A 102 1.56 16.62 6.45
N GLY A 103 1.62 17.81 5.81
CA GLY A 103 0.78 18.96 6.17
C GLY A 103 -0.73 18.71 6.01
N TYR A 104 -1.11 17.68 5.24
CA TYR A 104 -2.50 17.21 5.07
C TYR A 104 -2.85 16.00 5.94
N GLY A 105 -1.95 15.56 6.83
CA GLY A 105 -2.14 14.39 7.68
C GLY A 105 -1.98 13.06 6.96
N ILE A 106 -1.17 13.02 5.89
CA ILE A 106 -0.98 11.86 5.01
C ILE A 106 0.48 11.44 4.99
N LYS A 107 0.76 10.15 5.20
CA LYS A 107 2.08 9.54 5.01
C LYS A 107 2.15 8.79 3.68
N LEU A 108 3.36 8.47 3.24
CA LEU A 108 3.57 7.69 2.03
C LEU A 108 3.87 6.22 2.34
N LEU A 109 3.28 5.30 1.56
CA LEU A 109 3.77 3.95 1.36
C LEU A 109 4.53 3.94 0.03
N ILE A 110 5.79 3.50 0.04
CA ILE A 110 6.68 3.61 -1.11
C ILE A 110 6.93 2.23 -1.70
N SER A 111 6.47 2.03 -2.95
CA SER A 111 6.84 0.89 -3.76
C SER A 111 8.18 1.17 -4.45
N ILE A 112 9.21 0.41 -4.10
CA ILE A 112 10.57 0.63 -4.59
C ILE A 112 10.70 0.26 -6.07
N HIS A 113 9.85 -0.64 -6.57
CA HIS A 113 9.82 -1.15 -7.94
C HIS A 113 8.43 -1.69 -8.26
N SER A 114 8.14 -1.99 -9.54
CA SER A 114 6.92 -2.71 -9.94
C SER A 114 7.21 -3.87 -10.89
N TYR A 115 6.35 -4.90 -10.85
CA TYR A 115 6.36 -5.95 -11.87
C TYR A 115 6.09 -5.39 -13.28
N ASN A 116 5.27 -4.34 -13.37
CA ASN A 116 4.96 -3.68 -14.64
C ASN A 116 6.21 -3.10 -15.33
N ALA A 117 7.16 -2.53 -14.57
CA ALA A 117 8.43 -2.05 -15.11
C ALA A 117 9.32 -3.22 -15.58
N LEU A 118 9.34 -4.31 -14.81
CA LEU A 118 10.08 -5.53 -15.12
C LEU A 118 9.56 -6.19 -16.40
N GLU A 119 8.26 -6.47 -16.48
CA GLU A 119 7.61 -7.11 -17.62
C GLU A 119 7.69 -6.25 -18.89
N GLY A 120 7.52 -4.95 -18.75
CA GLY A 120 7.59 -3.99 -19.85
C GLY A 120 9.00 -3.68 -20.33
N ASN A 121 10.06 -4.30 -19.77
CA ASN A 121 11.48 -4.00 -20.07
C ASN A 121 11.79 -2.49 -19.95
N ARG A 122 11.16 -1.81 -19.01
CA ARG A 122 11.25 -0.35 -18.87
C ARG A 122 12.48 0.10 -18.09
N ASP A 123 13.10 -0.82 -17.37
CA ASP A 123 14.26 -0.55 -16.55
C ASP A 123 15.42 -1.53 -16.81
N PHE A 124 16.50 -1.35 -16.07
CA PHE A 124 17.67 -2.21 -16.10
C PHE A 124 17.32 -3.70 -15.83
N TYR A 125 16.48 -3.98 -14.82
CA TYR A 125 16.19 -5.35 -14.41
C TYR A 125 15.41 -6.12 -15.47
N GLY A 126 14.40 -5.49 -16.06
CA GLY A 126 13.63 -6.09 -17.15
C GLY A 126 14.50 -6.45 -18.37
N LYS A 127 15.41 -5.54 -18.73
CA LYS A 127 16.32 -5.71 -19.89
C LYS A 127 17.33 -6.83 -19.70
N TYR A 128 17.90 -7.00 -18.50
CA TYR A 128 19.01 -7.93 -18.25
C TYR A 128 18.56 -9.27 -17.69
N TYR A 129 17.49 -9.32 -16.90
CA TYR A 129 17.07 -10.52 -16.19
C TYR A 129 15.68 -11.01 -16.60
N GLY A 130 14.87 -10.14 -17.20
CA GLY A 130 13.48 -10.47 -17.49
C GLY A 130 12.69 -10.82 -16.22
N THR A 131 11.49 -11.36 -16.41
CA THR A 131 10.55 -11.62 -15.31
C THR A 131 10.89 -12.87 -14.49
N GLY A 132 11.62 -13.85 -15.06
CA GLY A 132 11.97 -15.10 -14.38
C GLY A 132 13.25 -15.00 -13.57
N ASP A 133 14.35 -14.65 -14.22
CA ASP A 133 15.68 -14.60 -13.60
C ASP A 133 15.80 -13.51 -12.55
N PHE A 134 15.04 -12.44 -12.64
CA PHE A 134 15.03 -11.38 -11.64
C PHE A 134 14.83 -11.88 -10.21
N TYR A 135 13.98 -12.89 -10.02
CA TYR A 135 13.66 -13.42 -8.68
C TYR A 135 14.64 -14.51 -8.21
N THR A 136 15.45 -15.07 -9.08
CA THR A 136 16.28 -16.26 -8.79
C THR A 136 17.77 -16.05 -9.00
N ASN A 137 18.14 -15.13 -9.89
CA ASN A 137 19.54 -14.85 -10.18
C ASN A 137 20.20 -14.10 -9.01
N THR A 138 21.31 -14.65 -8.51
CA THR A 138 22.02 -14.10 -7.33
C THR A 138 22.54 -12.67 -7.56
N GLN A 139 22.95 -12.35 -8.80
CA GLN A 139 23.40 -11.00 -9.14
C GLN A 139 22.24 -10.00 -9.17
N ALA A 140 21.08 -10.38 -9.77
CA ALA A 140 19.88 -9.55 -9.75
C ALA A 140 19.43 -9.25 -8.31
N ILE A 141 19.41 -10.27 -7.46
CA ILE A 141 19.11 -10.14 -6.03
C ILE A 141 20.08 -9.20 -5.33
N ALA A 142 21.39 -9.31 -5.59
CA ALA A 142 22.39 -8.44 -4.99
C ALA A 142 22.23 -6.98 -5.43
N GLN A 143 22.01 -6.73 -6.71
CA GLN A 143 21.80 -5.40 -7.27
C GLN A 143 20.49 -4.78 -6.78
N PHE A 144 19.43 -5.57 -6.63
CA PHE A 144 18.19 -5.06 -6.07
C PHE A 144 18.31 -4.68 -4.58
N LYS A 145 19.13 -5.39 -3.81
CA LYS A 145 19.50 -4.97 -2.45
C LYS A 145 20.26 -3.64 -2.44
N GLN A 146 21.11 -3.38 -3.44
CA GLN A 146 21.76 -2.05 -3.60
C GLN A 146 20.72 -0.97 -3.88
N ARG A 147 19.70 -1.23 -4.72
CA ARG A 147 18.58 -0.31 -4.94
C ARG A 147 17.84 0.00 -3.64
N ILE A 148 17.54 -1.01 -2.84
CA ILE A 148 16.92 -0.82 -1.52
C ILE A 148 17.81 0.06 -0.63
N ALA A 149 19.11 -0.22 -0.54
CA ALA A 149 20.04 0.55 0.26
C ALA A 149 20.13 2.01 -0.21
N HIS A 150 20.20 2.25 -1.53
CA HIS A 150 20.23 3.59 -2.13
C HIS A 150 18.99 4.40 -1.75
N VAL A 151 17.79 3.82 -1.92
CA VAL A 151 16.51 4.48 -1.57
C VAL A 151 16.44 4.82 -0.08
N LEU A 152 16.76 3.87 0.80
CA LEU A 152 16.63 4.10 2.24
C LEU A 152 17.71 5.06 2.78
N ALA A 153 18.89 5.12 2.14
CA ALA A 153 19.96 6.05 2.48
C ALA A 153 19.75 7.46 1.91
N HIS A 154 18.83 7.63 0.94
CA HIS A 154 18.54 8.94 0.35
C HIS A 154 18.16 9.95 1.44
N LYS A 155 18.80 11.12 1.41
CA LYS A 155 18.63 12.14 2.44
C LYS A 155 17.59 13.18 2.01
N ASN A 156 16.48 13.24 2.72
CA ASN A 156 15.44 14.23 2.48
C ASN A 156 15.88 15.61 3.00
N PRO A 157 16.02 16.63 2.14
CA PRO A 157 16.46 17.96 2.55
C PRO A 157 15.42 18.71 3.42
N LYS A 158 14.17 18.27 3.46
CA LYS A 158 13.08 18.91 4.22
C LYS A 158 13.21 18.68 5.73
N ASN A 159 13.72 17.51 6.13
CA ASN A 159 13.91 17.19 7.55
C ASN A 159 15.37 16.86 7.91
N GLY A 160 16.26 16.78 6.92
CA GLY A 160 17.68 16.46 7.10
C GLY A 160 17.99 15.01 7.43
N LYS A 161 16.97 14.12 7.41
CA LYS A 161 17.08 12.69 7.74
C LYS A 161 17.16 11.85 6.47
N THR A 162 17.65 10.61 6.61
CA THR A 162 17.49 9.62 5.54
C THR A 162 16.03 9.17 5.46
N TRP A 163 15.62 8.59 4.32
CA TRP A 163 14.28 8.02 4.19
C TRP A 163 14.06 6.89 5.23
N ALA A 164 15.09 6.11 5.54
CA ALA A 164 15.04 5.13 6.62
C ALA A 164 14.71 5.72 8.01
N GLN A 165 14.97 7.01 8.22
CA GLN A 165 14.73 7.70 9.49
C GLN A 165 13.50 8.63 9.45
N SER A 166 12.84 8.77 8.30
CA SER A 166 11.75 9.74 8.05
C SER A 166 10.37 9.15 8.37
N SER A 167 10.21 8.57 9.56
CA SER A 167 8.93 7.96 9.99
C SER A 167 7.77 8.94 10.13
N GLU A 168 8.04 10.24 10.19
CA GLU A 168 7.02 11.28 10.10
C GLU A 168 6.37 11.37 8.71
N TYR A 169 7.11 11.02 7.65
CA TYR A 169 6.63 11.09 6.28
C TYR A 169 6.27 9.71 5.70
N ILE A 170 6.96 8.67 6.15
CA ILE A 170 6.89 7.34 5.54
C ILE A 170 6.16 6.38 6.48
N PHE A 171 5.09 5.77 5.96
CA PHE A 171 4.31 4.72 6.61
C PHE A 171 4.97 3.35 6.46
N ALA A 172 5.36 3.02 5.24
CA ALA A 172 5.94 1.71 4.91
C ALA A 172 6.76 1.74 3.63
N PHE A 173 7.62 0.73 3.48
CA PHE A 173 8.24 0.34 2.21
C PHE A 173 7.76 -1.03 1.78
N GLU A 174 7.61 -1.21 0.47
CA GLU A 174 7.51 -2.51 -0.18
C GLU A 174 8.58 -2.64 -1.26
N ALA A 175 9.07 -3.86 -1.46
CA ALA A 175 10.13 -4.10 -2.43
C ALA A 175 9.62 -3.93 -3.86
N GLN A 176 8.44 -4.50 -4.19
CA GLN A 176 7.90 -4.47 -5.53
C GLN A 176 6.38 -4.56 -5.50
N ASN A 177 5.71 -3.71 -6.30
CA ASN A 177 4.31 -3.87 -6.63
C ASN A 177 4.11 -5.18 -7.39
N GLU A 178 3.14 -5.96 -6.94
CA GLU A 178 2.69 -7.20 -7.60
C GLU A 178 3.84 -8.10 -8.05
N ALA A 179 4.77 -8.38 -7.14
CA ALA A 179 5.86 -9.31 -7.40
C ALA A 179 5.31 -10.65 -7.89
N MET A 180 5.58 -11.00 -9.15
CA MET A 180 5.05 -12.20 -9.80
C MET A 180 6.16 -12.97 -10.50
N HIS A 181 6.11 -14.29 -10.41
CA HIS A 181 6.98 -15.16 -11.19
C HIS A 181 6.16 -15.81 -12.31
N PRO A 182 6.46 -15.57 -13.59
CA PRO A 182 5.60 -15.93 -14.72
C PRO A 182 5.34 -17.44 -14.86
N GLN A 183 6.23 -18.27 -14.31
CA GLN A 183 6.07 -19.74 -14.32
C GLN A 183 5.38 -20.28 -13.06
N GLY A 184 4.77 -19.41 -12.26
CA GLY A 184 4.10 -19.81 -11.01
C GLY A 184 5.07 -20.38 -9.96
N ASN A 185 6.36 -20.05 -10.01
CA ASN A 185 7.36 -20.50 -9.02
C ASN A 185 7.17 -19.78 -7.68
N LYS A 186 6.08 -20.13 -6.99
CA LYS A 186 5.71 -19.56 -5.69
C LYS A 186 6.81 -19.71 -4.64
N PRO A 187 7.55 -20.83 -4.53
CA PRO A 187 8.65 -20.93 -3.57
C PRO A 187 9.77 -19.90 -3.81
N ALA A 188 10.20 -19.70 -5.07
CA ALA A 188 11.22 -18.72 -5.41
C ALA A 188 10.74 -17.29 -5.09
N LEU A 189 9.48 -16.97 -5.42
CA LEU A 189 8.87 -15.69 -5.13
C LEU A 189 8.80 -15.41 -3.63
N GLN A 190 8.39 -16.39 -2.83
CA GLN A 190 8.33 -16.26 -1.36
C GLN A 190 9.72 -16.03 -0.76
N SER A 191 10.72 -16.76 -1.25
CA SER A 191 12.12 -16.60 -0.82
C SER A 191 12.66 -15.22 -1.18
N TRP A 192 12.42 -14.76 -2.41
CA TRP A 192 12.82 -13.43 -2.88
C TRP A 192 12.17 -12.33 -2.04
N GLN A 193 10.85 -12.38 -1.85
CA GLN A 193 10.10 -11.37 -1.09
C GLN A 193 10.62 -11.25 0.35
N CYS A 194 10.87 -12.39 1.00
CA CYS A 194 11.42 -12.37 2.37
C CYS A 194 12.86 -11.86 2.42
N THR A 195 13.68 -12.18 1.40
CA THR A 195 15.04 -11.67 1.25
C THR A 195 15.05 -10.15 1.07
N MET A 196 14.14 -9.59 0.28
CA MET A 196 14.03 -8.15 0.06
C MET A 196 13.47 -7.45 1.29
N ALA A 197 12.46 -8.03 1.95
CA ALA A 197 11.94 -7.51 3.21
C ALA A 197 13.05 -7.44 4.29
N LYS A 198 13.89 -8.47 4.36
CA LYS A 198 15.07 -8.43 5.26
C LYS A 198 16.03 -7.31 4.89
N SER A 199 16.30 -7.12 3.60
CA SER A 199 17.16 -6.02 3.15
C SER A 199 16.60 -4.65 3.53
N ILE A 200 15.27 -4.44 3.42
CA ILE A 200 14.63 -3.21 3.88
C ILE A 200 14.82 -3.06 5.39
N LYS A 201 14.54 -4.10 6.20
CA LYS A 201 14.71 -4.07 7.66
C LYS A 201 16.14 -3.74 8.08
N ASP A 202 17.13 -4.35 7.43
CA ASP A 202 18.56 -4.10 7.72
C ASP A 202 18.89 -2.61 7.47
N ASN A 203 18.38 -2.01 6.38
CA ASN A 203 18.61 -0.61 6.04
C ASN A 203 17.78 0.39 6.87
N LEU A 204 16.69 -0.04 7.52
CA LEU A 204 15.95 0.75 8.50
C LEU A 204 16.71 0.93 9.81
N GLN A 205 17.80 0.18 10.03
CA GLN A 205 18.71 0.33 11.18
C GLN A 205 17.99 0.35 12.53
N GLY A 206 16.98 -0.51 12.68
CA GLY A 206 16.21 -0.62 13.91
C GLY A 206 15.07 0.39 14.06
N ASN A 207 14.79 1.20 13.06
CA ASN A 207 13.59 2.06 13.06
C ASN A 207 12.32 1.21 12.90
N THR A 208 11.64 0.97 14.01
CA THR A 208 10.38 0.19 14.06
C THR A 208 9.13 1.01 13.75
N LYS A 209 9.27 2.32 13.49
CA LYS A 209 8.14 3.21 13.16
C LYS A 209 7.82 3.26 11.66
N ILE A 210 8.62 2.58 10.84
CA ILE A 210 8.34 2.37 9.42
C ILE A 210 8.12 0.88 9.20
N LEU A 211 7.00 0.54 8.59
CA LEU A 211 6.61 -0.84 8.33
C LEU A 211 7.27 -1.40 7.06
N VAL A 212 7.40 -2.72 6.99
CA VAL A 212 7.80 -3.44 5.78
C VAL A 212 6.65 -4.32 5.34
N THR A 213 6.18 -4.12 4.10
CA THR A 213 5.03 -4.82 3.55
C THR A 213 5.37 -5.57 2.27
N THR A 214 4.55 -6.56 1.91
CA THR A 214 4.50 -7.09 0.54
C THR A 214 3.83 -6.07 -0.38
N GLY A 215 3.95 -6.24 -1.69
CA GLY A 215 3.30 -5.39 -2.70
C GLY A 215 2.06 -6.03 -3.34
N GLY A 216 1.42 -6.98 -2.66
CA GLY A 216 0.26 -7.69 -3.19
C GLY A 216 0.59 -8.69 -4.29
N GLY A 217 -0.43 -9.22 -4.90
CA GLY A 217 -0.44 -10.08 -6.08
C GLY A 217 -1.77 -9.90 -6.81
N SER A 218 -2.02 -10.59 -7.92
CA SER A 218 -3.21 -10.37 -8.75
C SER A 218 -4.56 -10.65 -8.06
N TYR A 219 -4.55 -11.50 -7.02
CA TYR A 219 -5.75 -11.95 -6.27
C TYR A 219 -5.39 -12.16 -4.81
N VAL A 220 -6.40 -12.35 -3.93
CA VAL A 220 -6.18 -12.62 -2.51
C VAL A 220 -5.23 -13.80 -2.28
N ASP A 221 -5.46 -14.91 -2.99
CA ASP A 221 -4.69 -16.15 -2.80
C ASP A 221 -3.24 -16.03 -3.34
N ASP A 222 -2.97 -15.15 -4.29
CA ASP A 222 -1.62 -14.85 -4.78
C ASP A 222 -0.93 -13.77 -3.94
N SER A 223 -1.71 -12.91 -3.29
CA SER A 223 -1.21 -11.89 -2.36
C SER A 223 -0.75 -12.50 -1.03
N LEU A 224 -1.36 -13.62 -0.60
CA LEU A 224 -1.21 -14.16 0.75
C LEU A 224 -0.60 -15.57 0.75
N LEU A 225 0.59 -15.71 0.13
CA LEU A 225 1.32 -16.97 0.11
C LEU A 225 1.80 -17.37 1.51
N ASP A 226 1.83 -18.68 1.79
CA ASP A 226 2.14 -19.22 3.13
C ASP A 226 3.49 -18.76 3.67
N GLY A 227 4.52 -18.69 2.83
CA GLY A 227 5.86 -18.23 3.23
C GLY A 227 5.91 -16.76 3.68
N TYR A 228 4.94 -15.93 3.29
CA TYR A 228 4.88 -14.54 3.76
C TYR A 228 4.49 -14.45 5.23
N PHE A 229 3.59 -15.32 5.69
CA PHE A 229 3.18 -15.37 7.11
C PHE A 229 4.31 -15.78 8.04
N SER A 230 5.22 -16.63 7.57
CA SER A 230 6.39 -17.08 8.36
C SER A 230 7.62 -16.16 8.23
N CYS A 231 7.61 -15.18 7.34
CA CYS A 231 8.73 -14.27 7.14
C CYS A 231 8.83 -13.24 8.26
N SER A 232 9.82 -13.34 9.13
CA SER A 232 10.02 -12.44 10.27
C SER A 232 10.27 -10.99 9.89
N SER A 233 10.76 -10.73 8.67
CA SER A 233 11.07 -9.39 8.18
C SER A 233 9.87 -8.64 7.59
N LEU A 234 8.74 -9.29 7.38
CA LEU A 234 7.48 -8.65 6.97
C LEU A 234 6.66 -8.28 8.20
N ASP A 235 6.19 -7.05 8.28
CA ASP A 235 5.25 -6.58 9.29
C ASP A 235 3.82 -6.69 8.81
N VAL A 236 3.61 -6.42 7.52
CA VAL A 236 2.30 -6.32 6.87
C VAL A 236 2.27 -7.18 5.62
N LEU A 237 1.16 -7.86 5.37
CA LEU A 237 0.89 -8.51 4.10
C LEU A 237 -0.19 -7.70 3.38
N ALA A 238 0.13 -7.29 2.16
CA ALA A 238 -0.76 -6.51 1.31
C ALA A 238 -1.58 -7.43 0.42
N ILE A 239 -2.85 -7.07 0.22
CA ILE A 239 -3.79 -7.77 -0.63
C ILE A 239 -4.15 -6.86 -1.80
N HIS A 240 -4.10 -7.38 -3.03
CA HIS A 240 -4.75 -6.81 -4.18
C HIS A 240 -5.94 -7.68 -4.56
N ALA A 241 -7.10 -7.07 -4.76
CA ALA A 241 -8.32 -7.81 -5.08
C ALA A 241 -9.31 -6.91 -5.83
N TYR A 242 -9.64 -7.29 -7.03
CA TYR A 242 -10.62 -6.57 -7.86
C TYR A 242 -11.87 -7.41 -8.12
N GLY A 243 -11.76 -8.74 -8.10
CA GLY A 243 -12.89 -9.63 -8.31
C GLY A 243 -13.91 -9.59 -7.18
N THR A 244 -15.20 -9.62 -7.52
CA THR A 244 -16.31 -9.56 -6.54
C THR A 244 -16.29 -10.71 -5.53
N GLY A 245 -15.72 -11.86 -5.89
CA GLY A 245 -15.54 -13.00 -4.99
C GLY A 245 -14.51 -12.76 -3.89
N ASP A 246 -13.52 -11.91 -4.17
CA ASP A 246 -12.45 -11.53 -3.24
C ASP A 246 -12.85 -10.37 -2.33
N LEU A 247 -13.71 -9.47 -2.80
CA LEU A 247 -14.23 -8.32 -2.04
C LEU A 247 -15.39 -8.75 -1.13
N ASN A 248 -15.14 -9.78 -0.30
CA ASN A 248 -16.15 -10.43 0.51
C ASN A 248 -15.63 -10.73 1.93
N THR A 249 -16.38 -10.32 2.94
CA THR A 249 -16.02 -10.49 4.35
C THR A 249 -15.74 -11.95 4.71
N SER A 250 -16.52 -12.92 4.18
CA SER A 250 -16.32 -14.34 4.46
C SER A 250 -15.03 -14.91 3.85
N LYS A 251 -14.59 -14.37 2.71
CA LYS A 251 -13.30 -14.73 2.09
C LYS A 251 -12.12 -14.14 2.86
N LEU A 252 -12.26 -12.91 3.38
CA LEU A 252 -11.16 -12.16 4.02
C LEU A 252 -10.93 -12.56 5.49
N LYS A 253 -11.97 -12.83 6.27
CA LYS A 253 -11.86 -13.16 7.71
C LYS A 253 -10.91 -14.30 8.05
N PRO A 254 -10.88 -15.44 7.34
CA PRO A 254 -9.92 -16.50 7.60
C PRO A 254 -8.46 -16.03 7.52
N TYR A 255 -8.15 -15.14 6.57
CA TYR A 255 -6.81 -14.56 6.43
C TYR A 255 -6.48 -13.57 7.54
N VAL A 256 -7.48 -12.83 8.05
CA VAL A 256 -7.31 -11.96 9.23
C VAL A 256 -6.87 -12.80 10.43
N GLU A 257 -7.55 -13.90 10.71
CA GLU A 257 -7.17 -14.79 11.82
C GLU A 257 -5.81 -15.46 11.61
N LYS A 258 -5.51 -15.88 10.37
CA LYS A 258 -4.19 -16.41 10.01
C LYS A 258 -3.07 -15.39 10.26
N ALA A 259 -3.29 -14.12 9.86
CA ALA A 259 -2.33 -13.05 10.06
C ALA A 259 -2.10 -12.74 11.54
N LYS A 260 -3.17 -12.64 12.35
CA LYS A 260 -3.07 -12.49 13.80
C LYS A 260 -2.24 -13.59 14.44
N ASN A 261 -2.52 -14.85 14.09
CA ASN A 261 -1.80 -16.01 14.62
C ASN A 261 -0.32 -16.01 14.23
N ALA A 262 0.01 -15.42 13.08
CA ALA A 262 1.39 -15.26 12.59
C ALA A 262 2.07 -13.97 13.10
N GLY A 263 1.39 -13.13 13.90
CA GLY A 263 1.91 -11.83 14.33
C GLY A 263 2.07 -10.81 13.20
N LYS A 264 1.29 -10.97 12.11
CA LYS A 264 1.28 -10.07 10.95
C LYS A 264 0.07 -9.16 10.97
N LYS A 265 0.16 -8.04 10.24
CA LYS A 265 -0.96 -7.16 9.93
C LYS A 265 -1.39 -7.38 8.48
N LEU A 266 -2.64 -7.05 8.14
CA LEU A 266 -3.13 -7.04 6.75
C LEU A 266 -3.58 -5.63 6.36
N ILE A 267 -3.39 -5.31 5.07
CA ILE A 267 -4.02 -4.18 4.39
C ILE A 267 -4.59 -4.66 3.05
N MET A 268 -5.79 -4.19 2.68
CA MET A 268 -6.29 -4.28 1.31
C MET A 268 -5.65 -3.15 0.51
N GLN A 269 -4.50 -3.41 -0.12
CA GLN A 269 -3.65 -2.37 -0.71
C GLN A 269 -4.13 -1.90 -2.08
N GLU A 270 -4.85 -2.75 -2.79
CA GLU A 270 -5.53 -2.37 -4.02
C GLU A 270 -6.90 -3.02 -4.10
N TRP A 271 -7.89 -2.20 -4.36
CA TRP A 271 -9.23 -2.58 -4.78
C TRP A 271 -9.88 -1.41 -5.51
N GLY A 272 -10.88 -1.67 -6.32
CA GLY A 272 -11.59 -0.62 -7.03
C GLY A 272 -12.97 -1.08 -7.51
N ALA A 273 -13.87 -0.13 -7.72
CA ALA A 273 -15.16 -0.36 -8.34
C ALA A 273 -15.10 0.04 -9.81
N CYS A 274 -15.30 -0.92 -10.69
CA CYS A 274 -15.25 -0.74 -12.13
C CYS A 274 -16.26 0.32 -12.58
N TYR A 275 -15.85 1.16 -13.53
CA TYR A 275 -16.75 2.10 -14.18
C TYR A 275 -17.74 1.40 -15.13
N THR A 276 -17.36 0.24 -15.64
CA THR A 276 -18.18 -0.51 -16.60
C THR A 276 -18.88 -1.71 -15.94
N ASN A 277 -19.88 -2.26 -16.63
CA ASN A 277 -20.61 -3.44 -16.21
C ASN A 277 -19.89 -4.76 -16.53
N ALA A 278 -18.56 -4.74 -16.60
CA ALA A 278 -17.78 -5.92 -16.89
C ALA A 278 -17.99 -7.02 -15.81
N ALA A 279 -18.08 -8.26 -16.27
CA ALA A 279 -18.29 -9.41 -15.41
C ALA A 279 -17.20 -9.49 -14.31
N ASN A 280 -17.60 -9.86 -13.11
CA ASN A 280 -16.70 -10.02 -11.95
C ASN A 280 -15.87 -8.76 -11.61
N ASN A 281 -16.39 -7.56 -11.90
CA ASN A 281 -15.68 -6.30 -11.68
C ASN A 281 -14.32 -6.23 -12.41
N ASN A 282 -14.20 -6.90 -13.54
CA ASN A 282 -13.00 -6.92 -14.38
C ASN A 282 -13.11 -5.83 -15.45
N CYS A 283 -12.59 -4.64 -15.21
CA CYS A 283 -12.71 -3.45 -16.05
C CYS A 283 -12.08 -3.53 -17.44
N ASN A 284 -11.88 -4.70 -17.99
CA ASN A 284 -11.39 -4.92 -19.34
C ASN A 284 -12.55 -4.86 -20.38
N GLY A 285 -13.30 -3.77 -20.39
CA GLY A 285 -14.40 -3.52 -21.33
C GLY A 285 -15.76 -3.43 -20.64
N GLY A 286 -16.84 -3.49 -21.43
CA GLY A 286 -18.23 -3.32 -20.99
C GLY A 286 -18.77 -1.92 -21.21
N SER A 287 -20.06 -1.72 -20.93
CA SER A 287 -20.73 -0.42 -21.01
C SER A 287 -20.65 0.31 -19.68
N PRO A 288 -20.62 1.65 -19.67
CA PRO A 288 -20.64 2.42 -18.44
C PRO A 288 -21.81 2.04 -17.52
N LEU A 289 -21.53 1.90 -16.23
CA LEU A 289 -22.54 1.76 -15.19
C LEU A 289 -23.25 3.09 -14.95
N SER A 290 -24.49 3.03 -14.47
CA SER A 290 -25.10 4.24 -13.90
C SER A 290 -24.30 4.71 -12.66
N THR A 291 -24.28 6.02 -12.43
CA THR A 291 -23.66 6.60 -11.24
C THR A 291 -24.13 5.91 -9.95
N SER A 292 -25.44 5.69 -9.82
CA SER A 292 -26.01 5.05 -8.62
C SER A 292 -25.56 3.60 -8.45
N THR A 293 -25.36 2.84 -9.53
CA THR A 293 -24.87 1.46 -9.48
C THR A 293 -23.41 1.44 -9.02
N ARG A 294 -22.56 2.28 -9.61
CA ARG A 294 -21.15 2.36 -9.21
C ARG A 294 -20.99 2.86 -7.77
N ASP A 295 -21.79 3.83 -7.35
CA ASP A 295 -21.84 4.29 -5.94
C ASP A 295 -22.21 3.17 -4.97
N ALA A 296 -23.19 2.33 -5.36
CA ALA A 296 -23.57 1.17 -4.54
C ALA A 296 -22.44 0.15 -4.44
N ASN A 297 -21.73 -0.12 -5.54
CA ASN A 297 -20.56 -1.00 -5.59
C ASN A 297 -19.44 -0.49 -4.68
N ILE A 298 -19.08 0.79 -4.77
CA ILE A 298 -18.07 1.42 -3.89
C ILE A 298 -18.44 1.22 -2.42
N LYS A 299 -19.68 1.54 -2.06
CA LYS A 299 -20.16 1.45 -0.67
C LYS A 299 -20.16 0.02 -0.14
N GLN A 300 -20.69 -0.94 -0.92
CA GLN A 300 -20.82 -2.32 -0.46
C GLN A 300 -19.47 -3.02 -0.30
N TRP A 301 -18.52 -2.79 -1.21
CA TRP A 301 -17.21 -3.44 -1.14
C TRP A 301 -16.32 -2.80 -0.08
N ALA A 302 -16.31 -1.47 0.04
CA ALA A 302 -15.65 -0.81 1.17
C ALA A 302 -16.18 -1.34 2.52
N ALA A 303 -17.51 -1.42 2.67
CA ALA A 303 -18.11 -1.93 3.89
C ALA A 303 -17.77 -3.41 4.16
N ALA A 304 -17.65 -4.25 3.12
CA ALA A 304 -17.23 -5.64 3.28
C ALA A 304 -15.77 -5.79 3.74
N ILE A 305 -14.88 -4.92 3.24
CA ILE A 305 -13.48 -4.88 3.69
C ILE A 305 -13.42 -4.35 5.13
N ASP A 306 -14.12 -3.26 5.46
CA ASP A 306 -14.20 -2.71 6.82
C ASP A 306 -14.74 -3.77 7.82
N ALA A 307 -15.81 -4.50 7.45
CA ALA A 307 -16.37 -5.57 8.26
C ALA A 307 -15.42 -6.77 8.46
N SER A 308 -14.37 -6.86 7.63
CA SER A 308 -13.29 -7.84 7.81
C SER A 308 -12.24 -7.36 8.80
N GLY A 309 -12.25 -6.08 9.18
CA GLY A 309 -11.26 -5.46 10.07
C GLY A 309 -9.95 -5.10 9.38
N ILE A 310 -9.95 -4.88 8.07
CA ILE A 310 -8.76 -4.61 7.26
C ILE A 310 -8.82 -3.16 6.75
N PRO A 311 -7.81 -2.30 7.00
CA PRO A 311 -7.69 -0.99 6.35
C PRO A 311 -7.48 -1.15 4.84
N TRP A 312 -7.92 -0.16 4.04
CA TRP A 312 -7.91 -0.30 2.61
C TRP A 312 -7.40 0.92 1.84
N PHE A 313 -6.85 0.67 0.63
CA PHE A 313 -6.35 1.63 -0.33
C PHE A 313 -7.14 1.48 -1.63
N TYR A 314 -7.75 2.56 -2.10
CA TYR A 314 -8.48 2.55 -3.37
C TYR A 314 -7.53 2.69 -4.57
N TRP A 315 -7.75 1.93 -5.62
CA TRP A 315 -7.07 2.07 -6.90
C TRP A 315 -7.97 2.76 -7.91
N GLN A 316 -7.68 4.01 -8.28
CA GLN A 316 -6.86 5.01 -7.59
C GLN A 316 -7.62 6.34 -7.61
N ILE A 317 -7.23 7.31 -6.80
CA ILE A 317 -7.86 8.61 -6.75
C ILE A 317 -7.03 9.61 -7.55
N LEU A 318 -7.64 10.26 -8.55
CA LEU A 318 -6.98 11.19 -9.48
C LEU A 318 -7.20 12.66 -9.08
N PRO A 319 -6.23 13.56 -9.36
CA PRO A 319 -6.42 15.02 -9.16
C PRO A 319 -7.29 15.68 -10.23
N ASN A 320 -7.68 14.96 -11.28
CA ASN A 320 -8.46 15.39 -12.44
C ASN A 320 -9.65 14.45 -12.65
N PRO A 321 -10.64 14.83 -13.48
CA PRO A 321 -11.68 13.92 -13.92
C PRO A 321 -11.08 12.69 -14.60
N ASP A 322 -11.63 11.51 -14.30
CA ASP A 322 -11.19 10.28 -14.91
C ASP A 322 -11.58 10.24 -16.40
N PRO A 323 -10.65 9.96 -17.32
CA PRO A 323 -10.94 9.90 -18.75
C PRO A 323 -11.65 8.62 -19.19
N HIS A 324 -11.84 7.64 -18.31
CA HIS A 324 -12.55 6.38 -18.56
C HIS A 324 -11.98 5.56 -19.73
N TYR A 325 -10.72 5.15 -19.61
CA TYR A 325 -10.08 4.23 -20.56
C TYR A 325 -9.25 3.15 -19.86
N ASP A 326 -8.98 2.07 -20.58
CA ASP A 326 -8.24 0.89 -20.10
C ASP A 326 -8.93 0.21 -18.90
N TRP A 327 -8.16 -0.28 -17.94
CA TRP A 327 -8.64 -0.83 -16.69
C TRP A 327 -9.17 0.29 -15.79
N ASP A 328 -10.46 0.55 -15.88
CA ASP A 328 -11.12 1.76 -15.41
C ASP A 328 -11.75 1.57 -14.02
N TYR A 329 -10.93 1.65 -12.99
CA TYR A 329 -11.35 1.67 -11.58
C TYR A 329 -11.24 3.07 -10.95
N GLU A 330 -10.55 3.98 -11.61
CA GLU A 330 -10.20 5.29 -11.10
C GLU A 330 -11.42 6.14 -10.75
N VAL A 331 -11.23 7.02 -9.76
CA VAL A 331 -12.20 8.07 -9.41
C VAL A 331 -11.43 9.39 -9.26
N GLY A 332 -11.79 10.37 -10.08
CA GLY A 332 -11.24 11.72 -9.98
C GLY A 332 -11.86 12.50 -8.82
N ILE A 333 -11.06 13.42 -8.24
CA ILE A 333 -11.59 14.41 -7.31
C ILE A 333 -12.66 15.24 -8.05
N ASN A 334 -13.86 15.30 -7.49
CA ASN A 334 -15.06 15.92 -8.04
C ASN A 334 -15.76 15.16 -9.19
N ASP A 335 -15.37 13.95 -9.50
CA ASP A 335 -16.16 13.07 -10.37
C ASP A 335 -17.51 12.71 -9.72
N VAL A 336 -18.45 12.26 -10.54
CA VAL A 336 -19.82 11.92 -10.10
C VAL A 336 -19.84 10.87 -8.97
N ASN A 337 -18.85 9.97 -8.93
CA ASN A 337 -18.71 8.93 -7.88
C ASN A 337 -17.81 9.35 -6.72
N TRP A 338 -17.19 10.53 -6.76
CA TRP A 338 -16.32 11.01 -5.69
C TRP A 338 -17.02 11.07 -4.34
N GLY A 339 -18.28 11.53 -4.32
CA GLY A 339 -19.08 11.63 -3.07
C GLY A 339 -19.22 10.28 -2.36
N ALA A 340 -19.44 9.19 -3.11
CA ALA A 340 -19.57 7.84 -2.55
C ALA A 340 -18.23 7.34 -1.99
N LEU A 341 -17.12 7.53 -2.72
CA LEU A 341 -15.78 7.10 -2.28
C LEU A 341 -15.32 7.91 -1.05
N LYS A 342 -15.55 9.22 -1.04
CA LYS A 342 -15.28 10.07 0.12
C LYS A 342 -16.04 9.61 1.36
N ALA A 343 -17.33 9.31 1.22
CA ALA A 343 -18.15 8.82 2.33
C ALA A 343 -17.64 7.45 2.85
N ALA A 344 -17.24 6.55 1.94
CA ALA A 344 -16.64 5.27 2.30
C ALA A 344 -15.32 5.46 3.07
N GLY A 345 -14.46 6.41 2.62
CA GLY A 345 -13.20 6.74 3.30
C GLY A 345 -13.39 7.24 4.72
N LEU A 346 -14.35 8.12 4.93
CA LEU A 346 -14.71 8.63 6.26
C LEU A 346 -15.28 7.51 7.16
N ALA A 347 -16.09 6.60 6.60
CA ALA A 347 -16.63 5.45 7.32
C ALA A 347 -15.54 4.48 7.77
N ALA A 348 -14.53 4.20 6.92
CA ALA A 348 -13.39 3.37 7.27
C ALA A 348 -12.66 3.89 8.53
N GLY A 349 -12.48 5.22 8.66
CA GLY A 349 -11.87 5.82 9.85
C GLY A 349 -12.67 5.65 11.14
N GLN A 350 -13.96 5.23 11.07
CA GLN A 350 -14.80 4.91 12.22
C GLN A 350 -14.91 3.41 12.47
N ALA A 351 -14.62 2.57 11.46
CA ALA A 351 -14.67 1.14 11.57
C ALA A 351 -13.61 0.57 12.53
N GLU A 352 -13.88 -0.59 13.09
CA GLU A 352 -12.91 -1.32 13.90
C GLU A 352 -11.91 -2.04 13.00
N SER A 353 -10.64 -1.99 13.38
CA SER A 353 -9.57 -2.75 12.73
C SER A 353 -9.17 -3.96 13.57
N ALA A 354 -8.90 -5.06 12.89
CA ALA A 354 -8.31 -6.25 13.49
C ALA A 354 -6.83 -6.02 13.90
N PHE A 355 -6.21 -4.95 13.40
CA PHE A 355 -4.79 -4.63 13.56
C PHE A 355 -4.62 -3.17 13.99
N ASP A 356 -3.78 -2.92 14.98
CA ASP A 356 -3.46 -1.55 15.40
C ASP A 356 -2.37 -0.94 14.50
N PHE A 357 -2.77 0.06 13.71
CA PHE A 357 -1.88 0.89 12.90
C PHE A 357 -1.65 2.29 13.49
N SER A 358 -2.29 2.65 14.61
CA SER A 358 -2.20 4.00 15.19
C SER A 358 -0.77 4.49 15.45
N PRO A 359 0.21 3.63 15.85
CA PRO A 359 1.59 4.10 16.04
C PRO A 359 2.31 4.52 14.76
N TYR A 360 1.75 4.22 13.59
CA TYR A 360 2.36 4.44 12.27
C TYR A 360 1.68 5.56 11.47
N LEU A 361 0.52 6.05 11.92
CA LEU A 361 -0.26 7.12 11.28
C LEU A 361 0.08 8.50 11.88
N LEU A 362 -0.55 9.57 11.30
CA LEU A 362 -0.52 10.95 11.79
C LEU A 362 -1.83 11.30 12.49
#